data_7c17e577511cd05c9d90f2dcda64377e
#
_entry.id   7c17e577511cd05c9d90f2dcda64377e
#
_cell.length_a   1.000
_cell.length_b   1.000
_cell.length_c   1.000
_cell.angle_alpha   90.00
_cell.angle_beta   90.00
_cell.angle_gamma   90.00
#
_symmetry.space_group_name_H-M   'P 1'
#
loop_
_entity.id
_entity.type
_entity.pdbx_description
1 polymer ?
#
loop_
_entity_poly.entity_id
_entity_poly.type
_entity_poly.pdbx_seq_one_letter_code
_entity_poly.pdbx_strand_id
1 'polypeptide(L)' 'MDNEETIKLDQFLKLMCVVQTGGEAKMLIQNGDVRVNGSVEVRRGRKLVMGDRITTMGENYVVEEAE' A
#
# COMPACT_ATOMS: atom_id res chain seq x y z
N MET A 1 4.70 23.12 -9.85
CA MET A 1 4.25 22.00 -9.99
C MET A 1 4.73 21.05 -9.03
N ASP A 2 4.02 20.24 -8.74
CA ASP A 2 4.29 19.37 -7.82
C ASP A 2 4.87 18.17 -8.36
N ASN A 3 5.95 17.79 -7.92
CA ASN A 3 6.60 16.61 -8.36
C ASN A 3 6.59 15.54 -7.34
N GLU A 4 5.60 15.57 -6.48
CA GLU A 4 5.51 14.58 -5.50
C GLU A 4 5.26 13.25 -6.11
N GLU A 5 6.05 12.29 -5.82
CA GLU A 5 5.89 10.95 -6.34
C GLU A 5 5.07 10.15 -5.36
N THR A 6 4.01 9.55 -5.84
CA THR A 6 3.15 8.74 -5.00
C THR A 6 2.86 7.43 -5.71
N ILE A 7 2.47 6.42 -4.93
CA ILE A 7 2.01 5.17 -5.47
C ILE A 7 0.76 4.79 -4.69
N LYS A 8 -0.24 4.29 -5.39
CA LYS A 8 -1.46 3.89 -4.72
C LYS A 8 -1.22 2.62 -3.92
N LEU A 9 -1.93 2.48 -2.82
CA LEU A 9 -1.74 1.36 -1.92
C LEU A 9 -1.90 0.02 -2.63
N ASP A 10 -2.93 -0.13 -3.46
CA ASP A 10 -3.14 -1.39 -4.16
C ASP A 10 -1.99 -1.69 -5.12
N GLN A 11 -1.44 -0.67 -5.76
CA GLN A 11 -0.32 -0.86 -6.65
C GLN A 11 0.96 -1.19 -5.89
N PHE A 12 1.13 -0.60 -4.72
CA PHE A 12 2.28 -0.91 -3.89
C PHE A 12 2.26 -2.38 -3.48
N LEU A 13 1.10 -2.89 -3.11
CA LEU A 13 1.00 -4.29 -2.70
C LEU A 13 1.34 -5.23 -3.87
N LYS A 14 0.97 -4.86 -5.08
CA LYS A 14 1.35 -5.64 -6.25
C LYS A 14 2.85 -5.55 -6.50
N LEU A 15 3.39 -4.35 -6.37
CA LEU A 15 4.81 -4.14 -6.59
C LEU A 15 5.66 -4.97 -5.64
N MET A 16 5.24 -5.08 -4.39
CA MET A 16 5.98 -5.84 -3.39
C MET A 16 5.61 -7.32 -3.41
N CYS A 17 4.82 -7.74 -4.37
CA CYS A 17 4.43 -9.13 -4.53
C CYS A 17 3.63 -9.69 -3.35
N VAL A 18 2.99 -8.81 -2.61
CA VAL A 18 2.09 -9.25 -1.55
C VAL A 18 0.86 -9.88 -2.17
N VAL A 19 0.40 -9.29 -3.28
CA VAL A 19 -0.72 -9.81 -4.05
C VAL A 19 -0.31 -9.82 -5.51
N GLN A 20 -1.07 -10.54 -6.33
CA GLN A 20 -0.76 -10.66 -7.75
C GLN A 20 -1.70 -9.89 -8.64
N THR A 21 -2.88 -9.54 -8.14
CA THR A 21 -3.88 -8.84 -8.94
C THR A 21 -4.47 -7.69 -8.15
N GLY A 22 -5.09 -6.76 -8.87
CA GLY A 22 -5.80 -5.65 -8.22
C GLY A 22 -6.98 -6.13 -7.40
N GLY A 23 -7.64 -7.22 -7.84
CA GLY A 23 -8.75 -7.76 -7.07
C GLY A 23 -8.32 -8.32 -5.73
N GLU A 24 -7.17 -8.99 -5.70
CA GLU A 24 -6.63 -9.48 -4.44
C GLU A 24 -6.27 -8.33 -3.53
N ALA A 25 -5.67 -7.28 -4.08
CA ALA A 25 -5.32 -6.12 -3.29
C ALA A 25 -6.55 -5.49 -2.68
N LYS A 26 -7.61 -5.36 -3.49
CA LYS A 26 -8.85 -4.77 -3.01
C LYS A 26 -9.42 -5.56 -1.83
N MET A 27 -9.43 -6.88 -1.94
CA MET A 27 -9.98 -7.70 -0.87
C MET A 27 -9.15 -7.58 0.39
N LEU A 28 -7.83 -7.63 0.26
CA LEU A 28 -6.96 -7.55 1.41
C LEU A 28 -7.15 -6.22 2.13
N ILE A 29 -7.21 -5.14 1.37
CA ILE A 29 -7.34 -3.81 1.94
C ILE A 29 -8.71 -3.62 2.58
N GLN A 30 -9.77 -4.03 1.89
CA GLN A 30 -11.13 -3.81 2.39
C GLN A 30 -11.46 -4.70 3.57
N ASN A 31 -10.75 -5.80 3.73
CA ASN A 31 -10.94 -6.65 4.90
C ASN A 31 -10.27 -6.09 6.14
N GLY A 32 -9.54 -5.00 6.02
CA GLY A 32 -8.88 -4.41 7.18
C GLY A 32 -7.55 -5.05 7.51
N ASP A 33 -6.96 -5.78 6.56
CA ASP A 33 -5.72 -6.51 6.82
C ASP A 33 -4.48 -5.71 6.48
N VAL A 34 -4.63 -4.43 6.12
CA VAL A 34 -3.50 -3.60 5.73
C VAL A 34 -3.48 -2.36 6.62
N ARG A 35 -2.33 -2.07 7.17
CA ARG A 35 -2.13 -0.87 7.96
C ARG A 35 -1.12 0.02 7.29
N VAL A 36 -1.37 1.32 7.34
CA VAL A 36 -0.43 2.32 6.84
C VAL A 36 -0.04 3.16 8.03
N ASN A 37 1.25 3.16 8.34
CA ASN A 37 1.79 3.90 9.48
C ASN A 37 1.05 3.55 10.78
N GLY A 38 0.70 2.28 10.91
CA GLY A 38 0.09 1.76 12.14
C GLY A 38 -1.41 1.84 12.20
N SER A 39 -2.06 2.44 11.20
CA SER A 39 -3.52 2.57 11.18
C SER A 39 -4.12 1.75 10.06
N VAL A 40 -5.20 1.06 10.33
CA VAL A 40 -5.89 0.27 9.31
C VAL A 40 -6.34 1.19 8.19
N GLU A 41 -6.04 0.79 6.97
CA GLU A 41 -6.43 1.55 5.80
C GLU A 41 -7.31 0.69 4.91
N VAL A 42 -8.51 1.16 4.59
CA VAL A 42 -9.44 0.39 3.77
C VAL A 42 -9.66 0.99 2.38
N ARG A 43 -8.94 2.06 2.07
CA ARG A 43 -9.05 2.68 0.75
C ARG A 43 -7.93 2.16 -0.13
N ARG A 44 -8.29 1.45 -1.19
CA ARG A 44 -7.27 0.88 -2.07
C ARG A 44 -6.51 1.94 -2.85
N GLY A 45 -7.11 3.08 -3.03
CA GLY A 45 -6.49 4.17 -3.78
C GLY A 45 -5.72 5.15 -2.94
N ARG A 46 -5.49 4.84 -1.66
CA ARG A 46 -4.71 5.74 -0.82
C ARG A 46 -3.34 5.96 -1.43
N LYS A 47 -2.93 7.21 -1.53
CA LYS A 47 -1.62 7.54 -2.07
C LYS A 47 -0.57 7.44 -0.98
N LEU A 48 0.49 6.73 -1.29
CA LEU A 48 1.61 6.54 -0.38
C LEU A 48 2.80 7.35 -0.88
N VAL A 49 3.60 7.82 0.05
CA VAL A 49 4.81 8.57 -0.27
C VAL A 49 6.00 7.87 0.35
N MET A 50 7.19 8.25 -0.07
CA MET A 50 8.40 7.68 0.45
C MET A 50 8.42 7.79 1.98
N GLY A 51 8.76 6.69 2.63
CA GLY A 51 8.82 6.64 4.08
C GLY A 51 7.58 6.08 4.73
N ASP A 52 6.46 5.97 4.00
CA ASP A 52 5.26 5.36 4.56
C ASP A 52 5.53 3.89 4.86
N ARG A 53 4.98 3.42 5.96
CA ARG A 53 5.15 2.04 6.37
C ARG A 53 3.85 1.29 6.22
N ILE A 54 3.93 0.16 5.57
CA ILE A 54 2.77 -0.69 5.33
C ILE A 54 2.98 -2.01 6.05
N THR A 55 1.99 -2.42 6.82
CA THR A 55 2.04 -3.68 7.55
C THR A 55 0.87 -4.53 7.10
N THR A 56 1.14 -5.74 6.68
CA THR A 56 0.10 -6.67 6.27
C THR A 56 0.66 -8.08 6.32
N MET A 57 -0.19 -9.02 6.65
CA MET A 57 0.16 -10.44 6.65
C MET A 57 1.42 -10.74 7.45
N GLY A 58 1.58 -10.02 8.55
CA GLY A 58 2.71 -10.24 9.44
C GLY A 58 4.02 -9.66 8.99
N GLU A 59 4.02 -8.88 7.90
CA GLU A 59 5.25 -8.30 7.36
C GLU A 59 5.15 -6.80 7.33
N ASN A 60 6.30 -6.16 7.38
CA ASN A 60 6.39 -4.70 7.29
C ASN A 60 7.14 -4.32 6.03
N TYR A 61 6.61 -3.32 5.35
CA TYR A 61 7.20 -2.81 4.11
C TYR A 61 7.32 -1.31 4.23
N VAL A 62 8.34 -0.74 3.60
CA VAL A 62 8.54 0.72 3.59
C VAL A 62 8.57 1.17 2.14
N VAL A 63 7.88 2.25 1.85
CA VAL A 63 7.90 2.82 0.51
C VAL A 63 9.23 3.54 0.35
N GLU A 64 10.08 3.02 -0.54
CA GLU A 64 11.39 3.61 -0.76
C GLU A 64 11.41 4.45 -2.01
N GLU A 65 10.64 4.07 -3.01
CA GLU A 65 10.49 4.86 -4.20
C GLU A 65 9.08 4.73 -4.67
N ALA A 66 8.42 5.84 -4.90
CA ALA A 66 7.04 5.82 -5.30
C ALA A 66 6.93 6.29 -6.73
N GLU A 67 7.34 5.50 -7.66
CA GLU A 67 7.24 5.93 -9.04
C GLU A 67 6.13 5.32 -9.76
#